data_c281b3fa556ddae6a29d6c0db6a0796f
#
_entry.id   c281b3fa556ddae6a29d6c0db6a0796f
#
_cell.length_a   1.000
_cell.length_b   1.000
_cell.length_c   1.000
_cell.angle_alpha   90.00
_cell.angle_beta   90.00
_cell.angle_gamma   90.00
#
_symmetry.space_group_name_H-M   'P 1'
#
loop_
_entity.id
_entity.type
_entity.pdbx_description
1 polymer ?
#
loop_
_entity_poly.entity_id
_entity_poly.type
_entity_poly.pdbx_seq_one_letter_code
_entity_poly.pdbx_strand_id
1 'polypeptide(L)'
;MFGLLTLALGFSLWLWLRPMSTNFLNYLFWKYTTRVVVQTGTLKNHGANIKYVAYGSGEPVLLLHGGLSNKLSWFSQLPWLVEKGRRVILIDTRGHGESTTGHAALNYQTFADDTLKVLDKLKIQRTDIIGWSDGGIIALILGLEAPQRVAKIVAISANFHPSGVITAGDVAQQPNAKLKLLAWLRAWWSGAGDRHESLEAQIKHLWRVAPQLDHADLQAITAPTLVIAGENDIIDLPHSGELAQSLKQGQLEIVLGAGHAAPVTHAEQINHLIASFLHL
;
A
#
# COMPACT_ATOMS: atom_id res chain seq x y z
N MET A 1 25.57 27.19 24.31
CA MET A 1 24.08 27.10 24.21
C MET A 1 23.58 26.48 22.90
N PHE A 2 24.16 26.77 21.74
CA PHE A 2 23.74 26.22 20.44
C PHE A 2 23.88 24.67 20.34
N GLY A 3 24.89 24.05 20.92
CA GLY A 3 25.14 22.61 20.85
C GLY A 3 24.13 21.74 21.63
N LEU A 4 23.58 22.24 22.73
CA LEU A 4 22.59 21.54 23.53
C LEU A 4 21.19 21.57 22.86
N LEU A 5 20.87 22.66 22.16
CA LEU A 5 19.61 22.79 21.40
C LEU A 5 19.60 21.87 20.17
N THR A 6 20.73 21.74 19.47
CA THR A 6 20.85 20.82 18.32
C THR A 6 20.79 19.35 18.73
N LEU A 7 21.39 19.00 19.88
CA LEU A 7 21.29 17.64 20.45
C LEU A 7 19.87 17.32 20.92
N ALA A 8 19.18 18.27 21.57
CA ALA A 8 17.81 18.09 22.02
C ALA A 8 16.82 17.96 20.85
N LEU A 9 16.98 18.77 19.80
CA LEU A 9 16.19 18.68 18.57
C LEU A 9 16.45 17.35 17.82
N GLY A 10 17.72 16.93 17.75
CA GLY A 10 18.11 15.64 17.15
C GLY A 10 17.54 14.46 17.93
N PHE A 11 17.55 14.50 19.27
CA PHE A 11 16.99 13.46 20.13
C PHE A 11 15.46 13.42 20.07
N SER A 12 14.78 14.55 20.04
CA SER A 12 13.34 14.63 19.88
C SER A 12 12.89 14.13 18.50
N LEU A 13 13.62 14.46 17.44
CA LEU A 13 13.38 13.96 16.10
C LEU A 13 13.63 12.44 16.02
N TRP A 14 14.68 11.96 16.69
CA TRP A 14 14.99 10.53 16.78
C TRP A 14 13.93 9.76 17.56
N LEU A 15 13.48 10.23 18.72
CA LEU A 15 12.39 9.63 19.48
C LEU A 15 11.09 9.54 18.66
N TRP A 16 10.84 10.54 17.86
CA TRP A 16 9.64 10.66 17.06
C TRP A 16 9.67 9.80 15.77
N LEU A 17 10.84 9.62 15.17
CA LEU A 17 11.07 8.70 14.03
C LEU A 17 11.37 7.27 14.48
N ARG A 18 11.55 7.05 15.78
CA ARG A 18 12.04 5.79 16.34
C ARG A 18 11.29 4.54 15.87
N PRO A 19 9.96 4.49 15.89
CA PRO A 19 9.27 3.26 15.43
C PRO A 19 9.54 2.95 13.96
N MET A 20 9.49 3.97 13.10
CA MET A 20 9.74 3.82 11.67
C MET A 20 11.20 3.47 11.36
N SER A 21 12.14 4.15 11.99
CA SER A 21 13.58 3.89 11.81
C SER A 21 13.98 2.52 12.36
N THR A 22 13.44 2.12 13.50
CA THR A 22 13.68 0.80 14.09
C THR A 22 13.13 -0.31 13.18
N ASN A 23 11.90 -0.18 12.69
CA ASN A 23 11.31 -1.16 11.77
C ASN A 23 12.09 -1.26 10.46
N PHE A 24 12.57 -0.14 9.94
CA PHE A 24 13.38 -0.13 8.72
C PHE A 24 14.76 -0.78 8.94
N LEU A 25 15.43 -0.51 10.06
CA LEU A 25 16.69 -1.18 10.43
C LEU A 25 16.49 -2.67 10.64
N ASN A 26 15.40 -3.08 11.30
CA ASN A 26 15.03 -4.48 11.48
C ASN A 26 14.80 -5.15 10.11
N TYR A 27 14.11 -4.48 9.18
CA TYR A 27 13.94 -4.96 7.82
C TYR A 27 15.28 -5.14 7.09
N LEU A 28 16.20 -4.16 7.20
CA LEU A 28 17.53 -4.29 6.59
C LEU A 28 18.28 -5.49 7.17
N PHE A 29 18.31 -5.62 8.51
CA PHE A 29 18.93 -6.75 9.17
C PHE A 29 18.30 -8.08 8.69
N TRP A 30 16.99 -8.18 8.72
CA TRP A 30 16.26 -9.35 8.23
C TRP A 30 16.60 -9.65 6.77
N LYS A 31 16.59 -8.65 5.89
CA LYS A 31 16.87 -8.81 4.46
C LYS A 31 18.26 -9.41 4.19
N TYR A 32 19.26 -9.03 4.98
CA TYR A 32 20.64 -9.53 4.82
C TYR A 32 20.90 -10.85 5.57
N THR A 33 20.08 -11.21 6.55
CA THR A 33 20.28 -12.42 7.36
C THR A 33 19.31 -13.54 7.04
N THR A 34 18.18 -13.22 6.39
CA THR A 34 17.15 -14.22 6.08
C THR A 34 17.66 -15.28 5.10
N ARG A 35 17.24 -16.53 5.35
CA ARG A 35 17.52 -17.69 4.48
C ARG A 35 16.27 -18.17 3.74
N VAL A 36 15.21 -17.37 3.75
CA VAL A 36 13.97 -17.75 3.05
C VAL A 36 14.18 -17.76 1.53
N VAL A 37 13.43 -18.60 0.86
CA VAL A 37 13.41 -18.62 -0.62
C VAL A 37 12.95 -17.28 -1.14
N VAL A 38 13.73 -16.71 -2.06
CA VAL A 38 13.42 -15.44 -2.73
C VAL A 38 13.33 -15.67 -4.23
N GLN A 39 12.19 -15.34 -4.82
CA GLN A 39 11.96 -15.40 -6.25
C GLN A 39 11.71 -13.98 -6.78
N THR A 40 12.63 -13.46 -7.55
CA THR A 40 12.46 -12.16 -8.25
C THR A 40 12.09 -12.40 -9.70
N GLY A 41 11.37 -11.46 -10.30
CA GLY A 41 11.03 -11.57 -11.69
C GLY A 41 10.54 -10.27 -12.33
N THR A 42 10.35 -10.37 -13.63
CA THR A 42 9.80 -9.30 -14.47
C THR A 42 8.72 -9.88 -15.36
N LEU A 43 7.54 -9.31 -15.32
CA LEU A 43 6.47 -9.55 -16.27
C LEU A 43 6.53 -8.48 -17.36
N LYS A 44 6.51 -8.89 -18.64
CA LYS A 44 6.32 -7.97 -19.75
C LYS A 44 4.84 -7.89 -20.10
N ASN A 45 4.26 -6.70 -20.06
CA ASN A 45 2.85 -6.46 -20.40
C ASN A 45 2.67 -5.08 -21.03
N HIS A 46 2.13 -5.01 -22.25
CA HIS A 46 1.90 -3.77 -23.01
C HIS A 46 3.11 -2.82 -23.00
N GLY A 47 4.29 -3.36 -23.29
CA GLY A 47 5.55 -2.61 -23.33
C GLY A 47 6.12 -2.23 -21.96
N ALA A 48 5.41 -2.49 -20.87
CA ALA A 48 5.95 -2.32 -19.51
C ALA A 48 6.70 -3.57 -19.04
N ASN A 49 7.68 -3.33 -18.17
CA ASN A 49 8.33 -4.35 -17.36
C ASN A 49 7.83 -4.19 -15.93
N ILE A 50 6.97 -5.10 -15.49
CA ILE A 50 6.43 -5.10 -14.13
C ILE A 50 7.33 -5.95 -13.23
N LYS A 51 7.93 -5.33 -12.23
CA LYS A 51 8.86 -5.97 -11.31
C LYS A 51 8.12 -6.53 -10.09
N TYR A 52 8.46 -7.74 -9.74
CA TYR A 52 7.90 -8.40 -8.56
C TYR A 52 8.96 -9.20 -7.81
N VAL A 53 8.69 -9.46 -6.54
CA VAL A 53 9.47 -10.36 -5.69
C VAL A 53 8.53 -11.16 -4.81
N ALA A 54 8.85 -12.44 -4.60
CA ALA A 54 8.15 -13.30 -3.67
C ALA A 54 9.14 -13.86 -2.64
N TYR A 55 8.75 -13.84 -1.38
CA TYR A 55 9.52 -14.37 -0.25
C TYR A 55 8.75 -15.50 0.43
N GLY A 56 9.45 -16.57 0.79
CA GLY A 56 8.84 -17.71 1.46
C GLY A 56 8.10 -18.67 0.54
N SER A 57 7.42 -19.67 1.11
CA SER A 57 6.82 -20.78 0.36
C SER A 57 5.43 -21.22 0.86
N GLY A 58 4.86 -20.55 1.86
CA GLY A 58 3.55 -20.88 2.42
C GLY A 58 2.38 -20.37 1.60
N GLU A 59 1.21 -20.23 2.24
CA GLU A 59 0.02 -19.67 1.63
C GLU A 59 0.30 -18.24 1.14
N PRO A 60 -0.12 -17.91 -0.10
CA PRO A 60 0.23 -16.62 -0.70
C PRO A 60 -0.50 -15.46 -0.05
N VAL A 61 0.21 -14.35 0.08
CA VAL A 61 -0.35 -13.03 0.38
C VAL A 61 0.31 -11.99 -0.51
N LEU A 62 -0.50 -11.20 -1.19
CA LEU A 62 -0.05 -10.15 -2.09
C LEU A 62 -0.09 -8.80 -1.38
N LEU A 63 1.00 -8.04 -1.44
CA LEU A 63 1.11 -6.69 -0.92
C LEU A 63 1.16 -5.68 -2.07
N LEU A 64 0.19 -4.76 -2.11
CA LEU A 64 0.06 -3.69 -3.11
C LEU A 64 0.27 -2.33 -2.45
N HIS A 65 1.30 -1.61 -2.88
CA HIS A 65 1.67 -0.30 -2.35
C HIS A 65 0.75 0.83 -2.85
N GLY A 66 0.76 1.97 -2.16
CA GLY A 66 0.04 3.17 -2.54
C GLY A 66 0.66 3.93 -3.73
N GLY A 67 -0.08 4.86 -4.30
CA GLY A 67 0.37 5.70 -5.40
C GLY A 67 1.66 6.45 -5.07
N LEU A 68 2.49 6.65 -6.09
CA LEU A 68 3.80 7.29 -5.99
C LEU A 68 4.72 6.63 -4.93
N SER A 69 4.50 5.35 -4.61
CA SER A 69 5.30 4.54 -3.68
C SER A 69 5.96 3.37 -4.43
N ASN A 70 6.38 2.34 -3.73
CA ASN A 70 6.93 1.12 -4.28
C ASN A 70 6.85 -0.02 -3.25
N LYS A 71 7.24 -1.23 -3.66
CA LYS A 71 7.23 -2.43 -2.81
C LYS A 71 7.97 -2.31 -1.47
N LEU A 72 8.94 -1.39 -1.36
CA LEU A 72 9.69 -1.18 -0.13
C LEU A 72 8.85 -0.57 0.99
N SER A 73 7.72 0.07 0.68
CA SER A 73 6.83 0.63 1.70
C SER A 73 6.30 -0.41 2.70
N TRP A 74 6.38 -1.68 2.35
CA TRP A 74 5.97 -2.82 3.16
C TRP A 74 7.08 -3.39 4.07
N PHE A 75 8.13 -2.61 4.34
CA PHE A 75 9.28 -3.05 5.13
C PHE A 75 8.91 -3.51 6.55
N SER A 76 7.80 -3.03 7.12
CA SER A 76 7.33 -3.46 8.45
C SER A 76 6.49 -4.74 8.40
N GLN A 77 5.75 -4.97 7.31
CA GLN A 77 4.85 -6.12 7.16
C GLN A 77 5.56 -7.34 6.56
N LEU A 78 6.49 -7.12 5.63
CA LEU A 78 7.16 -8.21 4.90
C LEU A 78 7.89 -9.22 5.81
N PRO A 79 8.83 -8.82 6.70
CA PRO A 79 9.50 -9.77 7.58
C PRO A 79 8.51 -10.54 8.46
N TRP A 80 7.59 -9.81 9.06
CA TRP A 80 6.58 -10.34 9.96
C TRP A 80 5.67 -11.38 9.27
N LEU A 81 5.17 -11.12 8.06
CA LEU A 81 4.35 -12.07 7.31
C LEU A 81 5.13 -13.33 6.93
N VAL A 82 6.40 -13.17 6.55
CA VAL A 82 7.28 -14.31 6.24
C VAL A 82 7.53 -15.16 7.49
N GLU A 83 7.74 -14.54 8.65
CA GLU A 83 7.87 -15.24 9.94
C GLU A 83 6.59 -15.98 10.36
N LYS A 84 5.42 -15.46 9.93
CA LYS A 84 4.13 -16.16 10.04
C LYS A 84 3.94 -17.29 9.03
N GLY A 85 4.98 -17.65 8.28
CA GLY A 85 4.95 -18.76 7.32
C GLY A 85 4.23 -18.44 6.00
N ARG A 86 3.99 -17.16 5.68
CA ARG A 86 3.33 -16.78 4.43
C ARG A 86 4.32 -16.69 3.27
N ARG A 87 3.84 -16.98 2.07
CA ARG A 87 4.52 -16.59 0.82
C ARG A 87 4.10 -15.19 0.44
N VAL A 88 4.97 -14.21 0.68
CA VAL A 88 4.68 -12.79 0.50
C VAL A 88 5.10 -12.34 -0.88
N ILE A 89 4.14 -11.87 -1.68
CA ILE A 89 4.36 -11.34 -3.02
C ILE A 89 4.27 -9.81 -2.96
N LEU A 90 5.27 -9.13 -3.50
CA LEU A 90 5.29 -7.67 -3.65
C LEU A 90 5.48 -7.33 -5.13
N ILE A 91 4.72 -6.34 -5.59
CA ILE A 91 4.78 -5.83 -6.95
C ILE A 91 5.09 -4.33 -6.88
N ASP A 92 6.02 -3.86 -7.71
CA ASP A 92 6.03 -2.46 -8.08
C ASP A 92 4.99 -2.27 -9.17
N THR A 93 3.90 -1.57 -8.88
CA THR A 93 2.86 -1.31 -9.88
C THR A 93 3.43 -0.52 -11.05
N ARG A 94 2.77 -0.60 -12.20
CA ARG A 94 3.21 0.05 -13.46
C ARG A 94 3.65 1.50 -13.24
N GLY A 95 4.84 1.85 -13.72
CA GLY A 95 5.46 3.16 -13.58
C GLY A 95 6.12 3.43 -12.23
N HIS A 96 5.90 2.59 -11.21
CA HIS A 96 6.43 2.78 -9.87
C HIS A 96 7.69 1.92 -9.61
N GLY A 97 8.51 2.38 -8.69
CA GLY A 97 9.70 1.65 -8.25
C GLY A 97 10.62 1.25 -9.42
N GLU A 98 10.84 -0.05 -9.59
CA GLU A 98 11.65 -0.60 -10.68
C GLU A 98 10.81 -0.96 -11.92
N SER A 99 9.47 -0.79 -11.87
CA SER A 99 8.57 -1.05 -13.00
C SER A 99 8.54 0.11 -13.97
N THR A 100 8.41 -0.19 -15.27
CA THR A 100 8.29 0.84 -16.31
C THR A 100 6.83 1.11 -16.67
N THR A 101 6.55 2.23 -17.33
CA THR A 101 5.20 2.67 -17.69
C THR A 101 4.63 1.86 -18.87
N GLY A 102 5.45 1.58 -19.92
CA GLY A 102 4.99 0.96 -21.15
C GLY A 102 4.07 1.87 -21.97
N HIS A 103 3.10 1.28 -22.68
CA HIS A 103 2.21 1.99 -23.61
C HIS A 103 0.74 2.02 -23.17
N ALA A 104 0.35 1.20 -22.19
CA ALA A 104 -1.01 1.23 -21.65
C ALA A 104 -1.22 2.45 -20.75
N ALA A 105 -2.47 2.94 -20.70
CA ALA A 105 -2.85 4.01 -19.80
C ALA A 105 -2.64 3.62 -18.33
N LEU A 106 -2.22 4.58 -17.51
CA LEU A 106 -2.14 4.41 -16.06
C LEU A 106 -3.56 4.56 -15.49
N ASN A 107 -4.17 3.45 -15.16
CA ASN A 107 -5.46 3.36 -14.47
C ASN A 107 -5.51 2.09 -13.62
N TYR A 108 -6.48 2.02 -12.71
CA TYR A 108 -6.58 0.92 -11.76
C TYR A 108 -6.88 -0.44 -12.41
N GLN A 109 -7.61 -0.47 -13.53
CA GLN A 109 -7.88 -1.71 -14.29
C GLN A 109 -6.59 -2.24 -14.92
N THR A 110 -5.74 -1.37 -15.47
CA THR A 110 -4.43 -1.76 -16.00
C THR A 110 -3.52 -2.30 -14.87
N PHE A 111 -3.56 -1.69 -13.68
CA PHE A 111 -2.79 -2.18 -12.53
C PHE A 111 -3.32 -3.52 -12.03
N ALA A 112 -4.64 -3.73 -12.03
CA ALA A 112 -5.26 -5.02 -11.70
C ALA A 112 -4.89 -6.11 -12.71
N ASP A 113 -4.93 -5.83 -14.02
CA ASP A 113 -4.49 -6.75 -15.08
C ASP A 113 -3.02 -7.15 -14.93
N ASP A 114 -2.12 -6.18 -14.72
CA ASP A 114 -0.71 -6.45 -14.44
C ASP A 114 -0.56 -7.38 -13.23
N THR A 115 -1.33 -7.14 -12.18
CA THR A 115 -1.31 -7.92 -10.94
C THR A 115 -1.75 -9.36 -11.18
N LEU A 116 -2.86 -9.59 -11.89
CA LEU A 116 -3.33 -10.92 -12.25
C LEU A 116 -2.30 -11.69 -13.09
N LYS A 117 -1.69 -11.04 -14.06
CA LYS A 117 -0.65 -11.66 -14.89
C LYS A 117 0.63 -12.01 -14.11
N VAL A 118 0.97 -11.22 -13.07
CA VAL A 118 2.07 -11.59 -12.15
C VAL A 118 1.69 -12.83 -11.34
N LEU A 119 0.46 -12.91 -10.81
CA LEU A 119 -0.03 -14.09 -10.10
C LEU A 119 -0.03 -15.32 -11.00
N ASP A 120 -0.44 -15.19 -12.28
CA ASP A 120 -0.41 -16.28 -13.26
C ASP A 120 1.02 -16.77 -13.51
N LYS A 121 1.95 -15.84 -13.68
CA LYS A 121 3.37 -16.15 -13.86
C LYS A 121 3.97 -16.89 -12.66
N LEU A 122 3.49 -16.56 -11.45
CA LEU A 122 3.87 -17.23 -10.21
C LEU A 122 3.08 -18.52 -9.93
N LYS A 123 2.12 -18.88 -10.82
CA LYS A 123 1.19 -20.02 -10.70
C LYS A 123 0.35 -19.96 -9.41
N ILE A 124 -0.02 -18.75 -8.99
CA ILE A 124 -0.87 -18.50 -7.83
C ILE A 124 -2.31 -18.39 -8.31
N GLN A 125 -3.14 -19.35 -7.95
CA GLN A 125 -4.56 -19.40 -8.37
C GLN A 125 -5.43 -18.46 -7.52
N ARG A 126 -5.15 -18.36 -6.23
CA ARG A 126 -5.90 -17.55 -5.27
C ARG A 126 -4.99 -17.04 -4.17
N THR A 127 -5.22 -15.82 -3.68
CA THR A 127 -4.37 -15.18 -2.67
C THR A 127 -5.16 -14.23 -1.78
N ASP A 128 -4.70 -14.03 -0.55
CA ASP A 128 -5.08 -12.86 0.25
C ASP A 128 -4.39 -11.63 -0.34
N ILE A 129 -5.06 -10.47 -0.30
CA ILE A 129 -4.51 -9.21 -0.80
C ILE A 129 -4.54 -8.17 0.32
N ILE A 130 -3.40 -7.57 0.60
CA ILE A 130 -3.27 -6.44 1.50
C ILE A 130 -2.85 -5.24 0.64
N GLY A 131 -3.72 -4.27 0.50
CA GLY A 131 -3.49 -3.08 -0.30
C GLY A 131 -3.53 -1.81 0.53
N TRP A 132 -2.61 -0.90 0.27
CA TRP A 132 -2.57 0.42 0.90
C TRP A 132 -2.86 1.50 -0.13
N SER A 133 -3.83 2.40 0.15
CA SER A 133 -4.22 3.51 -0.72
C SER A 133 -4.58 2.98 -2.13
N ASP A 134 -3.89 3.37 -3.19
CA ASP A 134 -4.08 2.83 -4.55
C ASP A 134 -4.03 1.30 -4.59
N GLY A 135 -3.16 0.69 -3.78
CA GLY A 135 -3.09 -0.76 -3.66
C GLY A 135 -4.37 -1.38 -3.10
N GLY A 136 -5.05 -0.68 -2.18
CA GLY A 136 -6.36 -1.07 -1.66
C GLY A 136 -7.45 -0.95 -2.72
N ILE A 137 -7.41 0.11 -3.53
CA ILE A 137 -8.31 0.27 -4.68
C ILE A 137 -8.14 -0.87 -5.68
N ILE A 138 -6.88 -1.21 -6.02
CA ILE A 138 -6.58 -2.34 -6.90
C ILE A 138 -7.12 -3.65 -6.31
N ALA A 139 -7.01 -3.85 -5.00
CA ALA A 139 -7.53 -5.04 -4.32
C ALA A 139 -9.07 -5.15 -4.42
N LEU A 140 -9.80 -4.03 -4.26
CA LEU A 140 -11.25 -3.98 -4.43
C LEU A 140 -11.65 -4.32 -5.88
N ILE A 141 -10.97 -3.74 -6.87
CA ILE A 141 -11.20 -4.03 -8.29
C ILE A 141 -10.93 -5.51 -8.60
N LEU A 142 -9.85 -6.08 -8.06
CA LEU A 142 -9.58 -7.51 -8.20
C LEU A 142 -10.66 -8.38 -7.55
N GLY A 143 -11.20 -7.96 -6.40
CA GLY A 143 -12.32 -8.61 -5.73
C GLY A 143 -13.60 -8.60 -6.56
N LEU A 144 -13.83 -7.52 -7.33
CA LEU A 144 -14.97 -7.36 -8.22
C LEU A 144 -14.78 -8.14 -9.53
N GLU A 145 -13.67 -7.94 -10.23
CA GLU A 145 -13.46 -8.43 -11.60
C GLU A 145 -12.94 -9.89 -11.66
N ALA A 146 -12.26 -10.34 -10.60
CA ALA A 146 -11.68 -11.68 -10.54
C ALA A 146 -11.90 -12.35 -9.17
N PRO A 147 -13.15 -12.47 -8.69
CA PRO A 147 -13.45 -12.93 -7.32
C PRO A 147 -12.87 -14.30 -6.99
N GLN A 148 -12.73 -15.18 -7.97
CA GLN A 148 -12.11 -16.52 -7.81
C GLN A 148 -10.62 -16.45 -7.49
N ARG A 149 -9.95 -15.32 -7.76
CA ARG A 149 -8.52 -15.12 -7.53
C ARG A 149 -8.21 -14.51 -6.15
N VAL A 150 -9.24 -13.98 -5.46
CA VAL A 150 -9.11 -13.25 -4.20
C VAL A 150 -9.72 -14.06 -3.07
N ALA A 151 -8.93 -14.35 -2.03
CA ALA A 151 -9.39 -15.07 -0.85
C ALA A 151 -9.99 -14.13 0.19
N LYS A 152 -9.19 -13.15 0.63
CA LYS A 152 -9.57 -12.06 1.54
C LYS A 152 -8.92 -10.76 1.09
N ILE A 153 -9.50 -9.64 1.44
CA ILE A 153 -8.96 -8.29 1.16
C ILE A 153 -8.73 -7.56 2.49
N VAL A 154 -7.56 -6.94 2.62
CA VAL A 154 -7.31 -5.90 3.61
C VAL A 154 -7.05 -4.60 2.85
N ALA A 155 -8.01 -3.68 2.89
CA ALA A 155 -7.94 -2.38 2.23
C ALA A 155 -7.60 -1.29 3.26
N ILE A 156 -6.37 -0.80 3.24
CA ILE A 156 -5.87 0.19 4.20
C ILE A 156 -5.88 1.56 3.56
N SER A 157 -6.60 2.53 4.14
CA SER A 157 -6.65 3.91 3.65
C SER A 157 -7.05 3.99 2.17
N ALA A 158 -8.02 3.19 1.75
CA ALA A 158 -8.51 3.12 0.38
C ALA A 158 -9.86 3.81 0.22
N ASN A 159 -10.08 4.44 -0.93
CA ASN A 159 -11.36 4.98 -1.32
C ASN A 159 -11.98 4.16 -2.47
N PHE A 160 -13.30 4.18 -2.61
CA PHE A 160 -14.02 3.57 -3.72
C PHE A 160 -14.50 4.60 -4.75
N HIS A 161 -14.49 5.90 -4.37
CA HIS A 161 -14.82 7.03 -5.23
C HIS A 161 -13.92 8.24 -4.90
N PRO A 162 -13.60 9.14 -5.86
CA PRO A 162 -12.74 10.30 -5.61
C PRO A 162 -13.26 11.24 -4.52
N SER A 163 -14.57 11.32 -4.30
CA SER A 163 -15.18 12.14 -3.24
C SER A 163 -14.75 11.75 -1.83
N GLY A 164 -14.23 10.55 -1.63
CA GLY A 164 -13.70 10.11 -0.34
C GLY A 164 -12.35 10.70 0.02
N VAL A 165 -11.70 11.42 -0.89
CA VAL A 165 -10.41 12.06 -0.61
C VAL A 165 -10.65 13.47 -0.10
N ILE A 166 -10.22 13.73 1.15
CA ILE A 166 -10.27 15.08 1.74
C ILE A 166 -9.34 16.00 0.94
N THR A 167 -9.89 17.01 0.30
CA THR A 167 -9.10 17.96 -0.49
C THR A 167 -8.41 19.00 0.40
N ALA A 168 -7.36 19.63 -0.13
CA ALA A 168 -6.63 20.66 0.60
C ALA A 168 -7.47 21.86 1.05
N GLY A 169 -8.68 22.02 0.51
CA GLY A 169 -9.65 23.05 0.93
C GLY A 169 -10.42 22.66 2.20
N ASP A 170 -10.48 21.36 2.51
CA ASP A 170 -11.26 20.84 3.64
C ASP A 170 -10.40 20.68 4.91
N VAL A 171 -9.08 20.66 4.76
CA VAL A 171 -8.13 20.60 5.87
C VAL A 171 -7.48 21.97 6.04
N ALA A 172 -7.66 22.59 7.20
CA ALA A 172 -6.87 23.77 7.57
C ALA A 172 -5.38 23.38 7.60
N GLN A 173 -4.68 23.64 6.49
CA GLN A 173 -3.30 23.22 6.31
C GLN A 173 -2.37 23.99 7.22
N GLN A 174 -1.82 23.30 8.21
CA GLN A 174 -0.48 23.63 8.68
C GLN A 174 0.53 22.90 7.77
N PRO A 175 1.44 23.61 7.09
CA PRO A 175 2.48 22.96 6.30
C PRO A 175 3.45 22.23 7.24
N ASN A 176 3.22 20.94 7.42
CA ASN A 176 4.01 20.11 8.31
C ASN A 176 5.40 19.90 7.66
N ALA A 177 6.44 20.51 8.24
CA ALA A 177 7.83 20.36 7.80
C ALA A 177 8.25 18.88 7.65
N LYS A 178 7.59 18.00 8.39
CA LYS A 178 7.69 16.55 8.35
C LYS A 178 7.28 15.96 7.01
N LEU A 179 6.12 16.38 6.48
CA LEU A 179 5.64 15.91 5.18
C LEU A 179 6.57 16.36 4.05
N LYS A 180 7.13 17.56 4.15
CA LYS A 180 8.14 18.05 3.18
C LYS A 180 9.42 17.23 3.24
N LEU A 181 9.93 16.91 4.43
CA LEU A 181 11.13 16.07 4.59
C LEU A 181 10.88 14.64 4.09
N LEU A 182 9.74 14.04 4.43
CA LEU A 182 9.37 12.72 3.94
C LEU A 182 9.18 12.69 2.42
N ALA A 183 8.58 13.73 1.84
CA ALA A 183 8.44 13.88 0.39
C ALA A 183 9.81 14.02 -0.29
N TRP A 184 10.73 14.81 0.29
CA TRP A 184 12.09 14.98 -0.22
C TRP A 184 12.90 13.66 -0.12
N LEU A 185 12.85 12.97 1.03
CA LEU A 185 13.48 11.65 1.20
C LEU A 185 12.91 10.62 0.22
N ARG A 186 11.62 10.67 -0.03
CA ARG A 186 10.94 9.81 -0.99
C ARG A 186 11.39 10.10 -2.42
N ALA A 187 11.46 11.37 -2.83
CA ALA A 187 11.94 11.77 -4.15
C ALA A 187 13.41 11.35 -4.38
N TRP A 188 14.25 11.57 -3.37
CA TRP A 188 15.64 11.14 -3.38
C TRP A 188 15.79 9.62 -3.47
N TRP A 189 14.95 8.88 -2.73
CA TRP A 189 14.97 7.41 -2.70
C TRP A 189 14.42 6.77 -3.99
N SER A 190 13.46 7.41 -4.64
CA SER A 190 12.80 6.86 -5.84
C SER A 190 13.69 6.89 -7.08
N GLY A 191 14.78 7.67 -7.08
CA GLY A 191 15.73 7.78 -8.21
C GLY A 191 15.07 8.25 -9.52
N ALA A 192 14.00 9.01 -9.44
CA ALA A 192 12.99 9.06 -10.49
C ALA A 192 13.15 10.19 -11.51
N GLY A 193 14.03 11.17 -11.33
CA GLY A 193 14.29 12.23 -12.31
C GLY A 193 13.05 12.71 -13.09
N ASP A 194 13.22 13.05 -14.35
CA ASP A 194 12.15 13.54 -15.25
C ASP A 194 10.95 12.57 -15.43
N ARG A 195 11.18 11.26 -15.26
CA ARG A 195 10.12 10.23 -15.31
C ARG A 195 9.17 10.33 -14.13
N HIS A 196 9.64 10.81 -12.99
CA HIS A 196 8.82 10.95 -11.78
C HIS A 196 7.81 12.09 -11.91
N GLU A 197 8.18 13.21 -12.50
CA GLU A 197 7.25 14.33 -12.70
C GLU A 197 6.09 13.93 -13.62
N SER A 198 6.38 13.23 -14.72
CA SER A 198 5.34 12.71 -15.61
C SER A 198 4.45 11.67 -14.92
N LEU A 199 5.01 10.76 -14.13
CA LEU A 199 4.25 9.78 -13.36
C LEU A 199 3.38 10.48 -12.30
N GLU A 200 3.94 11.42 -11.54
CA GLU A 200 3.22 12.15 -10.50
C GLU A 200 2.01 12.89 -11.07
N ALA A 201 2.16 13.56 -12.21
CA ALA A 201 1.06 14.25 -12.87
C ALA A 201 -0.06 13.29 -13.28
N GLN A 202 0.28 12.13 -13.84
CA GLN A 202 -0.68 11.10 -14.25
C GLN A 202 -1.40 10.48 -13.05
N ILE A 203 -0.67 10.14 -11.98
CA ILE A 203 -1.27 9.57 -10.77
C ILE A 203 -2.14 10.59 -10.04
N LYS A 204 -1.72 11.86 -9.93
CA LYS A 204 -2.56 12.92 -9.38
C LYS A 204 -3.82 13.17 -10.22
N HIS A 205 -3.75 13.00 -11.52
CA HIS A 205 -4.94 13.04 -12.37
C HIS A 205 -5.85 11.84 -12.08
N LEU A 206 -5.28 10.64 -11.99
CA LEU A 206 -6.02 9.41 -11.67
C LEU A 206 -6.80 9.56 -10.36
N TRP A 207 -6.19 10.08 -9.29
CA TRP A 207 -6.85 10.29 -7.99
C TRP A 207 -8.06 11.24 -8.06
N ARG A 208 -8.11 12.15 -9.04
CA ARG A 208 -9.24 13.08 -9.23
C ARG A 208 -10.41 12.46 -9.98
N VAL A 209 -10.16 11.44 -10.78
CA VAL A 209 -11.18 10.88 -11.70
C VAL A 209 -11.54 9.42 -11.40
N ALA A 210 -10.78 8.76 -10.54
CA ALA A 210 -10.95 7.33 -10.22
C ALA A 210 -10.52 7.03 -8.76
N PRO A 211 -10.97 5.90 -8.18
CA PRO A 211 -11.90 4.92 -8.76
C PRO A 211 -13.33 5.48 -8.84
N GLN A 212 -14.19 4.81 -9.61
CA GLN A 212 -15.62 5.12 -9.67
C GLN A 212 -16.42 3.83 -9.46
N LEU A 213 -16.25 3.22 -8.29
CA LEU A 213 -17.05 2.09 -7.89
C LEU A 213 -18.34 2.60 -7.21
N ASP A 214 -19.43 1.96 -7.49
CA ASP A 214 -20.70 2.22 -6.82
C ASP A 214 -21.04 1.15 -5.77
N HIS A 215 -22.16 1.33 -5.08
CA HIS A 215 -22.61 0.38 -4.06
C HIS A 215 -22.92 -1.03 -4.64
N ALA A 216 -23.37 -1.11 -5.89
CA ALA A 216 -23.65 -2.39 -6.53
C ALA A 216 -22.34 -3.12 -6.84
N ASP A 217 -21.31 -2.40 -7.29
CA ASP A 217 -19.96 -2.94 -7.48
C ASP A 217 -19.40 -3.49 -6.17
N LEU A 218 -19.52 -2.73 -5.07
CA LEU A 218 -19.03 -3.14 -3.76
C LEU A 218 -19.79 -4.37 -3.22
N GLN A 219 -21.10 -4.45 -3.41
CA GLN A 219 -21.91 -5.61 -3.02
C GLN A 219 -21.56 -6.86 -3.84
N ALA A 220 -21.07 -6.72 -5.07
CA ALA A 220 -20.62 -7.84 -5.89
C ALA A 220 -19.30 -8.44 -5.43
N ILE A 221 -18.52 -7.73 -4.61
CA ILE A 221 -17.29 -8.26 -4.00
C ILE A 221 -17.66 -9.31 -2.96
N THR A 222 -17.35 -10.57 -3.26
CA THR A 222 -17.67 -11.71 -2.39
C THR A 222 -16.59 -12.05 -1.38
N ALA A 223 -15.36 -11.56 -1.58
CA ALA A 223 -14.26 -11.79 -0.67
C ALA A 223 -14.49 -11.05 0.67
N PRO A 224 -14.34 -11.71 1.83
CA PRO A 224 -14.30 -11.01 3.11
C PRO A 224 -13.28 -9.89 3.06
N THR A 225 -13.69 -8.68 3.48
CA THR A 225 -12.88 -7.49 3.34
C THR A 225 -12.78 -6.73 4.66
N LEU A 226 -11.55 -6.50 5.12
CA LEU A 226 -11.24 -5.62 6.22
C LEU A 226 -10.82 -4.25 5.67
N VAL A 227 -11.60 -3.22 5.97
CA VAL A 227 -11.26 -1.81 5.72
C VAL A 227 -10.55 -1.27 6.96
N ILE A 228 -9.36 -0.73 6.80
CA ILE A 228 -8.61 -0.09 7.87
C ILE A 228 -8.42 1.39 7.52
N ALA A 229 -8.87 2.27 8.40
CA ALA A 229 -8.72 3.71 8.27
C ALA A 229 -7.89 4.30 9.43
N GLY A 230 -7.07 5.29 9.16
CA GLY A 230 -6.47 6.12 10.21
C GLY A 230 -7.46 7.17 10.69
N GLU A 231 -7.47 7.47 12.00
CA GLU A 231 -8.34 8.53 12.56
C GLU A 231 -8.11 9.90 11.88
N ASN A 232 -6.86 10.18 11.49
CA ASN A 232 -6.44 11.43 10.85
C ASN A 232 -6.01 11.19 9.39
N ASP A 233 -6.73 10.33 8.67
CA ASP A 233 -6.45 9.98 7.29
C ASP A 233 -6.87 11.10 6.32
N ILE A 234 -6.31 11.09 5.11
CA ILE A 234 -6.78 11.90 3.98
C ILE A 234 -8.00 11.26 3.28
N ILE A 235 -8.31 10.01 3.60
CA ILE A 235 -9.57 9.37 3.21
C ILE A 235 -10.56 9.61 4.34
N ASP A 236 -11.68 10.23 3.99
CA ASP A 236 -12.71 10.58 4.95
C ASP A 236 -13.24 9.36 5.70
N LEU A 237 -13.35 9.46 7.04
CA LEU A 237 -13.83 8.34 7.86
C LEU A 237 -15.27 7.91 7.52
N PRO A 238 -16.25 8.83 7.33
CA PRO A 238 -17.55 8.46 6.80
C PRO A 238 -17.48 7.67 5.50
N HIS A 239 -16.61 8.05 4.55
CA HIS A 239 -16.41 7.31 3.31
C HIS A 239 -15.84 5.90 3.53
N SER A 240 -14.88 5.75 4.46
CA SER A 240 -14.36 4.43 4.84
C SER A 240 -15.43 3.56 5.51
N GLY A 241 -16.33 4.18 6.30
CA GLY A 241 -17.49 3.54 6.88
C GLY A 241 -18.49 3.08 5.83
N GLU A 242 -18.79 3.94 4.85
CA GLU A 242 -19.65 3.64 3.71
C GLU A 242 -19.10 2.49 2.85
N LEU A 243 -17.78 2.51 2.58
CA LEU A 243 -17.09 1.41 1.91
C LEU A 243 -17.32 0.08 2.63
N ALA A 244 -17.05 0.02 3.94
CA ALA A 244 -17.20 -1.21 4.70
C ALA A 244 -18.65 -1.71 4.77
N GLN A 245 -19.62 -0.79 4.92
CA GLN A 245 -21.05 -1.11 4.97
C GLN A 245 -21.59 -1.58 3.60
N SER A 246 -21.06 -1.09 2.50
CA SER A 246 -21.49 -1.45 1.14
C SER A 246 -20.94 -2.79 0.69
N LEU A 247 -19.86 -3.29 1.30
CA LEU A 247 -19.30 -4.60 1.01
C LEU A 247 -20.16 -5.72 1.61
N LYS A 248 -20.34 -6.82 0.87
CA LYS A 248 -21.13 -7.97 1.32
C LYS A 248 -20.61 -8.58 2.62
N GLN A 249 -19.31 -8.59 2.85
CA GLN A 249 -18.62 -9.11 4.03
C GLN A 249 -17.56 -8.11 4.48
N GLY A 250 -17.95 -6.84 4.65
CA GLY A 250 -17.07 -5.75 5.06
C GLY A 250 -16.97 -5.61 6.57
N GLN A 251 -15.79 -5.30 7.06
CA GLN A 251 -15.49 -4.94 8.44
C GLN A 251 -14.70 -3.64 8.43
N LEU A 252 -14.90 -2.76 9.41
CA LEU A 252 -14.15 -1.50 9.57
C LEU A 252 -13.36 -1.53 10.86
N GLU A 253 -12.09 -1.15 10.77
CA GLU A 253 -11.23 -0.87 11.92
C GLU A 253 -10.60 0.52 11.79
N ILE A 254 -10.66 1.30 12.86
CA ILE A 254 -10.08 2.64 12.91
C ILE A 254 -8.85 2.63 13.81
N VAL A 255 -7.73 3.07 13.27
CA VAL A 255 -6.45 3.17 13.99
C VAL A 255 -6.33 4.57 14.57
N LEU A 256 -6.53 4.68 15.90
CA LEU A 256 -6.47 5.95 16.61
C LEU A 256 -5.09 6.62 16.48
N GLY A 257 -5.07 7.91 16.25
CA GLY A 257 -3.87 8.72 16.07
C GLY A 257 -3.16 8.52 14.72
N ALA A 258 -3.55 7.50 13.93
CA ALA A 258 -2.94 7.25 12.65
C ALA A 258 -3.47 8.20 11.57
N GLY A 259 -2.59 8.51 10.60
CA GLY A 259 -2.96 9.14 9.34
C GLY A 259 -2.81 8.16 8.18
N HIS A 260 -2.73 8.68 6.95
CA HIS A 260 -2.64 7.90 5.71
C HIS A 260 -1.49 6.88 5.66
N ALA A 261 -0.40 7.12 6.40
CA ALA A 261 0.77 6.25 6.45
C ALA A 261 0.69 5.21 7.60
N ALA A 262 -0.50 4.80 8.03
CA ALA A 262 -0.72 3.85 9.12
C ALA A 262 0.14 2.56 9.03
N PRO A 263 0.35 1.92 7.85
CA PRO A 263 1.19 0.73 7.76
C PRO A 263 2.64 0.94 8.19
N VAL A 264 3.12 2.19 8.15
CA VAL A 264 4.49 2.57 8.51
C VAL A 264 4.55 3.13 9.93
N THR A 265 3.60 4.01 10.28
CA THR A 265 3.62 4.77 11.54
C THR A 265 3.02 3.99 12.72
N HIS A 266 2.08 3.08 12.44
CA HIS A 266 1.36 2.25 13.41
C HIS A 266 1.46 0.76 13.04
N ALA A 267 2.66 0.35 12.57
CA ALA A 267 2.89 -0.96 11.97
C ALA A 267 2.47 -2.13 12.90
N GLU A 268 2.72 -2.03 14.19
CA GLU A 268 2.35 -3.08 15.16
C GLU A 268 0.83 -3.28 15.23
N GLN A 269 0.07 -2.18 15.34
CA GLN A 269 -1.38 -2.23 15.37
C GLN A 269 -1.96 -2.73 14.04
N ILE A 270 -1.43 -2.26 12.92
CA ILE A 270 -1.79 -2.75 11.58
C ILE A 270 -1.51 -4.26 11.46
N ASN A 271 -0.33 -4.73 11.89
CA ASN A 271 0.01 -6.14 11.86
C ASN A 271 -0.95 -6.98 12.72
N HIS A 272 -1.34 -6.47 13.90
CA HIS A 272 -2.31 -7.14 14.76
C HIS A 272 -3.69 -7.29 14.10
N LEU A 273 -4.21 -6.21 13.49
CA LEU A 273 -5.49 -6.25 12.76
C LEU A 273 -5.44 -7.22 11.58
N ILE A 274 -4.36 -7.20 10.80
CA ILE A 274 -4.13 -8.15 9.71
C ILE A 274 -4.08 -9.59 10.24
N ALA A 275 -3.35 -9.85 11.34
CA ALA A 275 -3.23 -11.18 11.94
C ALA A 275 -4.58 -11.72 12.37
N SER A 276 -5.38 -10.92 13.07
CA SER A 276 -6.72 -11.28 13.51
C SER A 276 -7.62 -11.66 12.34
N PHE A 277 -7.64 -10.82 11.31
CA PHE A 277 -8.50 -11.02 10.14
C PHE A 277 -8.07 -12.19 9.25
N LEU A 278 -6.77 -12.38 9.04
CA LEU A 278 -6.24 -13.47 8.22
C LEU A 278 -6.03 -14.79 9.00
N HIS A 279 -6.20 -14.77 10.33
CA HIS A 279 -6.00 -15.92 11.24
C HIS A 279 -4.54 -16.43 11.20
N LEU A 280 -3.56 -15.51 11.46
CA LEU A 280 -2.11 -15.76 11.42
C LEU A 280 -1.51 -16.09 12.79
#